data_e63c673987c1ee36dbe5e34ac3c0c0c7
#
_entry.id   e63c673987c1ee36dbe5e34ac3c0c0c7
#
_cell.length_a   1.000
_cell.length_b   1.000
_cell.length_c   1.000
_cell.angle_alpha   90.00
_cell.angle_beta   90.00
_cell.angle_gamma   90.00
#
_symmetry.space_group_name_H-M   'P 1'
#
loop_
_entity.id
_entity.type
_entity.pdbx_description
1 polymer ?
#
loop_
_entity_poly.entity_id
_entity_poly.type
_entity_poly.pdbx_seq_one_letter_code
_entity_poly.pdbx_strand_id
1 'polypeptide(L)'
;MEEDNLEIRKSNISGKGVFAKKLIKKGEKICFMEGEEVSVEEFIRRIKEGIEKDGDFLQVDNEKYIDMKESNRCINHSCNPNAFIRGKNELVALKDINKGEEIAYDYSTTMWEDKDEIKKELGTDAWTMKCKGGSKNCRKIIDQFYLLPKDLQKYYIKNKLAPDFILKKSAKN
;
A
#
# COMPACT_ATOMS: atom_id res chain seq x y z
N MET A 1 6.54 9.16 11.87
CA MET A 1 5.56 8.34 12.64
C MET A 1 5.51 8.94 14.04
N GLU A 2 4.31 9.16 14.60
CA GLU A 2 4.21 9.44 16.03
C GLU A 2 4.57 8.14 16.76
N GLU A 3 5.83 7.98 17.10
CA GLU A 3 6.45 6.73 17.60
C GLU A 3 5.80 6.22 18.89
N ASP A 4 5.11 7.09 19.63
CA ASP A 4 4.49 6.73 20.91
C ASP A 4 3.29 5.77 20.78
N ASN A 5 2.64 5.69 19.62
CA ASN A 5 1.39 4.93 19.43
C ASN A 5 1.55 3.63 18.64
N LEU A 6 2.73 3.42 18.03
CA LEU A 6 2.99 2.28 17.15
C LEU A 6 4.23 1.51 17.63
N GLU A 7 4.24 0.21 17.40
CA GLU A 7 5.40 -0.65 17.61
C GLU A 7 5.66 -1.55 16.40
N ILE A 8 6.93 -1.76 16.09
CA ILE A 8 7.36 -2.71 15.06
C ILE A 8 7.84 -3.98 15.76
N ARG A 9 7.24 -5.10 15.40
CA ARG A 9 7.63 -6.41 15.91
C ARG A 9 7.39 -7.50 14.87
N LYS A 10 7.77 -8.74 15.18
CA LYS A 10 7.54 -9.90 14.32
C LYS A 10 6.05 -10.03 13.98
N SER A 11 5.74 -10.20 12.69
CA SER A 11 4.38 -10.37 12.17
C SER A 11 4.09 -11.84 11.88
N ASN A 12 2.81 -12.23 12.02
CA ASN A 12 2.30 -13.50 11.53
C ASN A 12 1.96 -13.46 10.02
N ILE A 13 1.89 -12.26 9.42
CA ILE A 13 1.65 -12.08 7.99
C ILE A 13 2.97 -12.28 7.22
N SER A 14 3.95 -11.40 7.46
CA SER A 14 5.26 -11.48 6.82
C SER A 14 6.29 -10.66 7.60
N GLY A 15 7.46 -11.21 7.85
CA GLY A 15 8.60 -10.53 8.42
C GLY A 15 8.29 -9.73 9.70
N LYS A 16 8.44 -8.40 9.61
CA LYS A 16 8.01 -7.44 10.64
C LYS A 16 6.64 -6.87 10.29
N GLY A 17 5.90 -6.41 11.30
CA GLY A 17 4.63 -5.70 11.16
C GLY A 17 4.54 -4.51 12.09
N VAL A 18 3.64 -3.59 11.81
CA VAL A 18 3.34 -2.43 12.65
C VAL A 18 2.08 -2.72 13.46
N PHE A 19 2.14 -2.50 14.77
CA PHE A 19 1.07 -2.81 15.71
C PHE A 19 0.67 -1.57 16.52
N ALA A 20 -0.63 -1.45 16.81
CA ALA A 20 -1.15 -0.39 17.65
C ALA A 20 -0.76 -0.60 19.13
N LYS A 21 -0.15 0.39 19.79
CA LYS A 21 0.13 0.38 21.24
C LYS A 21 -1.06 0.81 22.09
N LYS A 22 -2.04 1.47 21.47
CA LYS A 22 -3.31 1.89 22.07
C LYS A 22 -4.44 1.74 21.07
N LEU A 23 -5.68 1.93 21.51
CA LEU A 23 -6.84 1.99 20.62
C LEU A 23 -6.69 3.16 19.63
N ILE A 24 -6.87 2.89 18.35
CA ILE A 24 -6.96 3.87 17.26
C ILE A 24 -8.38 3.80 16.72
N LYS A 25 -9.10 4.93 16.76
CA LYS A 25 -10.49 4.97 16.31
C LYS A 25 -10.60 5.05 14.79
N LYS A 26 -11.69 4.52 14.24
CA LYS A 26 -12.03 4.66 12.83
C LYS A 26 -11.95 6.13 12.40
N GLY A 27 -11.27 6.38 11.28
CA GLY A 27 -11.06 7.71 10.71
C GLY A 27 -9.87 8.48 11.27
N GLU A 28 -9.23 8.00 12.36
CA GLU A 28 -8.02 8.62 12.88
C GLU A 28 -6.84 8.38 11.95
N LYS A 29 -5.99 9.41 11.82
CA LYS A 29 -4.70 9.30 11.16
C LYS A 29 -3.78 8.40 11.99
N ILE A 30 -3.18 7.41 11.34
CA ILE A 30 -2.18 6.53 11.95
C ILE A 30 -0.79 7.14 11.79
N CYS A 31 -0.40 7.42 10.55
CA CYS A 31 0.88 8.06 10.18
C CYS A 31 0.81 8.59 8.76
N PHE A 32 1.86 9.26 8.32
CA PHE A 32 2.16 9.43 6.91
C PHE A 32 3.08 8.31 6.42
N MET A 33 2.86 7.84 5.19
CA MET A 33 3.81 6.99 4.49
C MET A 33 4.94 7.89 3.99
N GLU A 34 6.01 7.95 4.77
CA GLU A 34 7.12 8.88 4.56
C GLU A 34 8.29 8.23 3.84
N GLY A 35 9.04 9.04 3.10
CA GLY A 35 10.23 8.64 2.38
C GLY A 35 10.69 9.72 1.41
N GLU A 36 11.61 9.38 0.54
CA GLU A 36 12.05 10.24 -0.54
C GLU A 36 11.05 10.19 -1.69
N GLU A 37 10.57 11.34 -2.15
CA GLU A 37 9.74 11.40 -3.35
C GLU A 37 10.64 11.34 -4.59
N VAL A 38 10.41 10.35 -5.44
CA VAL A 38 11.20 10.09 -6.65
C VAL A 38 10.31 10.07 -7.89
N SER A 39 10.88 10.40 -9.06
CA SER A 39 10.20 10.23 -10.34
C SER A 39 10.13 8.76 -10.75
N VAL A 40 9.30 8.44 -11.76
CA VAL A 40 9.23 7.09 -12.33
C VAL A 40 10.56 6.65 -12.92
N GLU A 41 11.34 7.56 -13.53
CA GLU A 41 12.65 7.24 -14.08
C GLU A 41 13.64 6.85 -12.99
N GLU A 42 13.63 7.58 -11.87
CA GLU A 42 14.50 7.28 -10.73
C GLU A 42 14.07 5.99 -10.03
N PHE A 43 12.76 5.72 -9.88
CA PHE A 43 12.22 4.44 -9.42
C PHE A 43 12.75 3.29 -10.29
N ILE A 44 12.57 3.39 -11.62
CA ILE A 44 13.04 2.37 -12.57
C ILE A 44 14.55 2.16 -12.46
N ARG A 45 15.33 3.25 -12.34
CA ARG A 45 16.78 3.19 -12.17
C ARG A 45 17.18 2.41 -10.92
N ARG A 46 16.59 2.75 -9.76
CA ARG A 46 16.90 2.09 -8.47
C ARG A 46 16.59 0.60 -8.51
N ILE A 47 15.48 0.20 -9.14
CA ILE A 47 15.12 -1.22 -9.32
C ILE A 47 16.13 -1.93 -10.23
N LYS A 48 16.48 -1.35 -11.39
CA LYS A 48 17.46 -1.92 -12.33
C LYS A 48 18.84 -2.12 -11.72
N GLU A 49 19.27 -1.17 -10.92
CA GLU A 49 20.57 -1.21 -10.25
C GLU A 49 20.57 -2.06 -8.97
N GLY A 50 19.41 -2.57 -8.55
CA GLY A 50 19.27 -3.38 -7.34
C GLY A 50 19.51 -2.60 -6.03
N ILE A 51 19.37 -1.27 -6.08
CA ILE A 51 19.51 -0.40 -4.91
C ILE A 51 18.33 -0.62 -3.95
N GLU A 52 17.11 -0.69 -4.50
CA GLU A 52 15.87 -0.93 -3.76
C GLU A 52 15.04 -2.04 -4.42
N LYS A 53 14.06 -2.55 -3.68
CA LYS A 53 13.08 -3.50 -4.20
C LYS A 53 11.82 -2.78 -4.60
N ASP A 54 11.15 -3.25 -5.63
CA ASP A 54 9.88 -2.70 -6.10
C ASP A 54 8.84 -2.53 -4.97
N GLY A 55 8.72 -3.52 -4.08
CA GLY A 55 7.82 -3.45 -2.93
C GLY A 55 8.19 -2.43 -1.85
N ASP A 56 9.32 -1.73 -1.95
CA ASP A 56 9.75 -0.70 -1.01
C ASP A 56 9.19 0.69 -1.37
N PHE A 57 8.54 0.80 -2.53
CA PHE A 57 7.95 2.04 -3.05
C PHE A 57 6.44 2.10 -2.88
N LEU A 58 5.93 3.30 -2.63
CA LEU A 58 4.52 3.63 -2.67
C LEU A 58 4.24 4.53 -3.87
N GLN A 59 3.44 4.08 -4.82
CA GLN A 59 2.99 4.95 -5.91
C GLN A 59 2.03 6.01 -5.37
N VAL A 60 2.28 7.28 -5.69
CA VAL A 60 1.49 8.43 -5.20
C VAL A 60 0.92 9.28 -6.33
N ASP A 61 1.40 9.09 -7.55
CA ASP A 61 0.88 9.68 -8.78
C ASP A 61 1.27 8.76 -9.97
N ASN A 62 0.86 9.13 -11.20
CA ASN A 62 1.26 8.41 -12.41
C ASN A 62 2.78 8.41 -12.62
N GLU A 63 3.46 9.49 -12.21
CA GLU A 63 4.87 9.73 -12.47
C GLU A 63 5.71 9.81 -11.18
N LYS A 64 5.12 9.49 -10.01
CA LYS A 64 5.78 9.70 -8.73
C LYS A 64 5.57 8.57 -7.75
N TYR A 65 6.65 8.25 -7.06
CA TYR A 65 6.71 7.26 -6.01
C TYR A 65 7.31 7.86 -4.74
N ILE A 66 7.02 7.26 -3.61
CA ILE A 66 7.75 7.49 -2.36
C ILE A 66 8.60 6.23 -2.11
N ASP A 67 9.91 6.38 -2.06
CA ASP A 67 10.84 5.39 -1.56
C ASP A 67 10.71 5.39 -0.02
N MET A 68 9.94 4.43 0.49
CA MET A 68 9.45 4.45 1.86
C MET A 68 10.57 4.23 2.88
N LYS A 69 10.50 4.95 4.00
CA LYS A 69 11.32 4.66 5.19
C LYS A 69 11.08 3.22 5.68
N GLU A 70 12.09 2.59 6.26
CA GLU A 70 12.03 1.21 6.75
C GLU A 70 10.80 0.95 7.65
N SER A 71 10.44 1.90 8.50
CA SER A 71 9.28 1.78 9.38
C SER A 71 7.95 1.65 8.62
N ASN A 72 7.77 2.37 7.51
CA ASN A 72 6.58 2.30 6.69
C ASN A 72 6.53 1.03 5.82
N ARG A 73 7.68 0.52 5.39
CA ARG A 73 7.80 -0.76 4.67
C ARG A 73 7.36 -1.95 5.52
N CYS A 74 7.33 -1.79 6.86
CA CYS A 74 6.83 -2.82 7.79
C CYS A 74 5.30 -2.92 7.87
N ILE A 75 4.53 -2.01 7.26
CA ILE A 75 3.05 -2.08 7.26
C ILE A 75 2.61 -3.10 6.22
N ASN A 76 2.15 -4.25 6.69
CA ASN A 76 1.82 -5.39 5.83
C ASN A 76 0.52 -5.22 5.03
N HIS A 77 0.38 -6.09 4.01
CA HIS A 77 -0.85 -6.21 3.24
C HIS A 77 -1.90 -7.06 3.91
N SER A 78 -3.18 -6.66 3.75
CA SER A 78 -4.33 -7.52 4.02
C SER A 78 -5.42 -7.37 2.95
N CYS A 79 -6.00 -8.49 2.49
CA CYS A 79 -7.24 -8.46 1.69
C CYS A 79 -8.50 -8.13 2.53
N ASN A 80 -8.37 -8.04 3.87
CA ASN A 80 -9.37 -7.53 4.80
C ASN A 80 -8.72 -6.45 5.68
N PRO A 81 -8.39 -5.28 5.11
CA PRO A 81 -7.59 -4.27 5.76
C PRO A 81 -8.31 -3.62 6.95
N ASN A 82 -7.53 -3.08 7.88
CA ASN A 82 -8.01 -2.20 8.95
C ASN A 82 -7.53 -0.76 8.79
N ALA A 83 -6.74 -0.49 7.76
CA ALA A 83 -6.28 0.85 7.38
C ALA A 83 -6.34 1.04 5.86
N PHE A 84 -6.27 2.29 5.40
CA PHE A 84 -6.23 2.67 3.98
C PHE A 84 -5.43 3.96 3.79
N ILE A 85 -4.97 4.22 2.57
CA ILE A 85 -4.28 5.47 2.23
C ILE A 85 -5.30 6.52 1.79
N ARG A 86 -5.31 7.68 2.44
CA ARG A 86 -6.11 8.85 2.10
C ARG A 86 -5.23 9.94 1.49
N GLY A 87 -5.78 10.70 0.54
CA GLY A 87 -5.05 11.78 -0.11
C GLY A 87 -3.85 11.26 -0.89
N LYS A 88 -2.67 11.78 -0.62
CA LYS A 88 -1.44 11.35 -1.25
C LYS A 88 -0.84 10.12 -0.55
N ASN A 89 -0.60 10.22 0.77
CA ASN A 89 0.19 9.25 1.52
C ASN A 89 -0.19 9.15 3.01
N GLU A 90 -1.39 9.57 3.40
CA GLU A 90 -1.84 9.50 4.78
C GLU A 90 -2.48 8.14 5.08
N LEU A 91 -1.91 7.36 5.99
CA LEU A 91 -2.50 6.11 6.46
C LEU A 91 -3.54 6.39 7.54
N VAL A 92 -4.76 5.90 7.33
CA VAL A 92 -5.94 6.17 8.16
C VAL A 92 -6.61 4.87 8.59
N ALA A 93 -7.10 4.82 9.81
CA ALA A 93 -7.85 3.67 10.32
C ALA A 93 -9.22 3.53 9.61
N LEU A 94 -9.44 2.39 8.96
CA LEU A 94 -10.69 2.05 8.27
C LEU A 94 -11.80 1.61 9.25
N LYS A 95 -11.39 1.07 10.37
CA LYS A 95 -12.23 0.63 11.51
C LYS A 95 -11.45 0.85 12.80
N ASP A 96 -12.09 0.69 13.96
CA ASP A 96 -11.37 0.70 15.23
C ASP A 96 -10.29 -0.38 15.23
N ILE A 97 -9.07 -0.01 15.63
CA ILE A 97 -7.91 -0.90 15.74
C ILE A 97 -7.53 -0.96 17.22
N ASN A 98 -7.68 -2.11 17.84
CA ASN A 98 -7.41 -2.28 19.26
C ASN A 98 -5.91 -2.33 19.52
N LYS A 99 -5.53 -2.05 20.78
CA LYS A 99 -4.16 -2.27 21.25
C LYS A 99 -3.70 -3.70 20.94
N GLY A 100 -2.53 -3.83 20.34
CA GLY A 100 -1.91 -5.09 19.96
C GLY A 100 -2.36 -5.65 18.60
N GLU A 101 -3.32 -5.03 17.92
CA GLU A 101 -3.69 -5.42 16.55
C GLU A 101 -2.65 -4.93 15.54
N GLU A 102 -2.36 -5.77 14.55
CA GLU A 102 -1.49 -5.42 13.42
C GLU A 102 -2.24 -4.49 12.46
N ILE A 103 -1.56 -3.42 12.04
CA ILE A 103 -2.06 -2.45 11.07
C ILE A 103 -1.69 -2.96 9.68
N ALA A 104 -2.69 -3.07 8.80
CA ALA A 104 -2.51 -3.52 7.44
C ALA A 104 -3.45 -2.81 6.48
N TYR A 105 -2.98 -2.52 5.26
CA TYR A 105 -3.78 -1.95 4.19
C TYR A 105 -3.77 -2.84 2.95
N ASP A 106 -4.65 -2.59 2.00
CA ASP A 106 -4.69 -3.33 0.75
C ASP A 106 -3.74 -2.69 -0.28
N TYR A 107 -2.60 -3.31 -0.54
CA TYR A 107 -1.58 -2.81 -1.46
C TYR A 107 -2.14 -2.56 -2.87
N SER A 108 -3.10 -3.36 -3.32
CA SER A 108 -3.74 -3.13 -4.63
C SER A 108 -4.41 -1.76 -4.75
N THR A 109 -4.75 -1.10 -3.62
CA THR A 109 -5.34 0.24 -3.65
C THR A 109 -4.34 1.36 -3.94
N THR A 110 -3.05 1.06 -3.99
CA THR A 110 -1.98 2.03 -4.22
C THR A 110 -1.15 1.76 -5.47
N MET A 111 -1.61 0.85 -6.34
CA MET A 111 -0.86 0.46 -7.54
C MET A 111 -1.72 0.60 -8.79
N TRP A 112 -1.24 1.36 -9.75
CA TRP A 112 -1.84 1.47 -11.08
C TRP A 112 -0.76 1.75 -12.11
N GLU A 113 0.06 0.75 -12.36
CA GLU A 113 1.12 0.79 -13.35
C GLU A 113 0.64 0.19 -14.66
N ASP A 114 1.14 0.70 -15.77
CA ASP A 114 0.96 0.07 -17.08
C ASP A 114 1.92 -1.12 -17.16
N LYS A 115 1.35 -2.33 -17.22
CA LYS A 115 2.14 -3.57 -17.26
C LYS A 115 3.01 -3.68 -18.51
N ASP A 116 2.54 -3.20 -19.64
CA ASP A 116 3.28 -3.27 -20.89
C ASP A 116 4.44 -2.27 -20.86
N GLU A 117 4.23 -1.08 -20.31
CA GLU A 117 5.27 -0.08 -20.11
C GLU A 117 6.34 -0.58 -19.12
N ILE A 118 5.94 -1.09 -17.96
CA ILE A 118 6.86 -1.66 -16.97
C ILE A 118 7.68 -2.81 -17.60
N LYS A 119 7.04 -3.71 -18.33
CA LYS A 119 7.73 -4.81 -19.00
C LYS A 119 8.74 -4.33 -20.03
N LYS A 120 8.38 -3.31 -20.80
CA LYS A 120 9.28 -2.69 -21.79
C LYS A 120 10.48 -2.03 -21.11
N GLU A 121 10.25 -1.29 -20.02
CA GLU A 121 11.30 -0.52 -19.36
C GLU A 121 12.19 -1.37 -18.44
N LEU A 122 11.60 -2.28 -17.66
CA LEU A 122 12.33 -3.09 -16.68
C LEU A 122 12.73 -4.49 -17.22
N GLY A 123 12.11 -4.95 -18.32
CA GLY A 123 12.32 -6.32 -18.81
C GLY A 123 11.65 -7.39 -17.94
N THR A 124 10.89 -7.00 -16.93
CA THR A 124 10.16 -7.87 -16.01
C THR A 124 8.68 -7.53 -15.99
N ASP A 125 7.84 -8.44 -15.49
CA ASP A 125 6.43 -8.14 -15.28
C ASP A 125 6.27 -7.11 -14.16
N ALA A 126 5.22 -6.28 -14.22
CA ALA A 126 4.86 -5.37 -13.14
C ALA A 126 4.71 -6.12 -11.81
N TRP A 127 4.99 -5.44 -10.72
CA TRP A 127 5.03 -6.05 -9.40
C TRP A 127 3.73 -6.77 -9.04
N THR A 128 3.90 -7.99 -8.56
CA THR A 128 2.85 -8.81 -7.98
C THR A 128 3.39 -9.59 -6.77
N MET A 129 2.53 -9.96 -5.84
CA MET A 129 2.92 -10.70 -4.66
C MET A 129 1.89 -11.76 -4.27
N LYS A 130 2.36 -12.91 -3.77
CA LYS A 130 1.47 -13.87 -3.09
C LYS A 130 1.00 -13.30 -1.76
N CYS A 131 -0.31 -13.23 -1.57
CA CYS A 131 -0.90 -12.81 -0.29
C CYS A 131 -0.63 -13.84 0.80
N LYS A 132 -0.09 -13.40 1.94
CA LYS A 132 0.18 -14.22 3.12
C LYS A 132 -0.78 -13.92 4.28
N GLY A 133 -1.71 -12.96 4.12
CA GLY A 133 -2.56 -12.43 5.20
C GLY A 133 -3.65 -13.37 5.72
N GLY A 134 -3.91 -14.51 5.05
CA GLY A 134 -4.79 -15.59 5.56
C GLY A 134 -6.27 -15.22 5.75
N SER A 135 -6.72 -14.05 5.29
CA SER A 135 -8.13 -13.63 5.43
C SER A 135 -9.07 -14.54 4.62
N LYS A 136 -10.33 -14.68 5.08
CA LYS A 136 -11.35 -15.47 4.35
C LYS A 136 -11.54 -15.02 2.90
N ASN A 137 -11.41 -13.72 2.66
CA ASN A 137 -11.54 -13.08 1.33
C ASN A 137 -10.21 -12.92 0.62
N CYS A 138 -9.22 -13.76 0.94
CA CYS A 138 -7.88 -13.67 0.38
C CYS A 138 -7.89 -13.89 -1.14
N ARG A 139 -7.41 -12.90 -1.91
CA ARG A 139 -7.30 -12.96 -3.37
C ARG A 139 -6.15 -13.84 -3.87
N LYS A 140 -5.29 -14.32 -2.96
CA LYS A 140 -4.10 -15.14 -3.21
C LYS A 140 -2.97 -14.36 -3.90
N ILE A 141 -3.27 -13.55 -4.90
CA ILE A 141 -2.34 -12.66 -5.60
C ILE A 141 -2.76 -11.22 -5.33
N ILE A 142 -1.78 -10.39 -5.00
CA ILE A 142 -1.90 -8.93 -4.90
C ILE A 142 -1.38 -8.39 -6.23
N ASP A 143 -2.18 -7.52 -6.85
CA ASP A 143 -1.91 -6.98 -8.18
C ASP A 143 -2.51 -5.56 -8.29
N GLN A 144 -2.42 -4.96 -9.46
CA GLN A 144 -2.84 -3.60 -9.75
C GLN A 144 -4.32 -3.33 -9.44
N PHE A 145 -4.68 -2.09 -9.09
CA PHE A 145 -6.04 -1.70 -8.74
C PHE A 145 -7.08 -2.08 -9.81
N TYR A 146 -6.78 -1.82 -11.08
CA TYR A 146 -7.71 -2.08 -12.19
C TYR A 146 -7.95 -3.57 -12.45
N LEU A 147 -7.14 -4.45 -11.86
CA LEU A 147 -7.30 -5.92 -11.91
C LEU A 147 -8.07 -6.48 -10.71
N LEU A 148 -8.43 -5.66 -9.72
CA LEU A 148 -9.32 -6.07 -8.65
C LEU A 148 -10.70 -6.48 -9.20
N PRO A 149 -11.45 -7.36 -8.50
CA PRO A 149 -12.86 -7.61 -8.81
C PRO A 149 -13.64 -6.31 -8.91
N LYS A 150 -14.50 -6.16 -9.92
CA LYS A 150 -15.22 -4.91 -10.19
C LYS A 150 -16.05 -4.39 -9.01
N ASP A 151 -16.65 -5.27 -8.22
CA ASP A 151 -17.41 -4.87 -7.03
C ASP A 151 -16.49 -4.30 -5.94
N LEU A 152 -15.28 -4.85 -5.81
CA LEU A 152 -14.28 -4.34 -4.88
C LEU A 152 -13.72 -2.98 -5.31
N GLN A 153 -13.46 -2.80 -6.62
CA GLN A 153 -13.11 -1.48 -7.18
C GLN A 153 -14.19 -0.45 -6.86
N LYS A 154 -15.46 -0.76 -7.17
CA LYS A 154 -16.61 0.10 -6.87
C LYS A 154 -16.71 0.44 -5.38
N TYR A 155 -16.48 -0.55 -4.51
CA TYR A 155 -16.48 -0.33 -3.06
C TYR A 155 -15.40 0.68 -2.64
N TYR A 156 -14.17 0.51 -3.07
CA TYR A 156 -13.07 1.42 -2.74
C TYR A 156 -13.31 2.83 -3.29
N ILE A 157 -13.76 2.95 -4.54
CA ILE A 157 -14.05 4.25 -5.17
C ILE A 157 -15.21 4.96 -4.45
N LYS A 158 -16.35 4.28 -4.27
CA LYS A 158 -17.54 4.84 -3.63
C LYS A 158 -17.28 5.36 -2.23
N ASN A 159 -16.45 4.65 -1.47
CA ASN A 159 -16.14 4.99 -0.08
C ASN A 159 -14.85 5.82 0.06
N LYS A 160 -14.20 6.21 -1.05
CA LYS A 160 -12.94 6.97 -1.09
C LYS A 160 -11.82 6.33 -0.24
N LEU A 161 -11.68 5.01 -0.37
CA LEU A 161 -10.72 4.19 0.40
C LEU A 161 -9.46 3.85 -0.42
N ALA A 162 -9.03 4.77 -1.25
CA ALA A 162 -7.81 4.69 -2.05
C ALA A 162 -7.19 6.08 -2.19
N PRO A 163 -5.90 6.20 -2.52
CA PRO A 163 -5.26 7.48 -2.77
C PRO A 163 -5.94 8.29 -3.88
N ASP A 164 -5.78 9.61 -3.83
CA ASP A 164 -6.42 10.54 -4.77
C ASP A 164 -6.10 10.23 -6.22
N PHE A 165 -4.87 9.79 -6.54
CA PHE A 165 -4.50 9.47 -7.92
C PHE A 165 -5.27 8.25 -8.46
N ILE A 166 -5.49 7.22 -7.63
CA ILE A 166 -6.32 6.05 -7.95
C ILE A 166 -7.77 6.47 -8.21
N LEU A 167 -8.33 7.30 -7.29
CA LEU A 167 -9.70 7.80 -7.43
C LEU A 167 -9.88 8.63 -8.70
N LYS A 168 -8.93 9.52 -9.01
CA LYS A 168 -8.94 10.35 -10.23
C LYS A 168 -8.79 9.49 -11.50
N LYS A 169 -7.89 8.51 -11.49
CA LYS A 169 -7.65 7.61 -12.63
C LYS A 169 -8.86 6.71 -12.88
N SER A 170 -9.50 6.22 -11.81
CA SER A 170 -10.72 5.41 -11.89
C SER A 170 -11.94 6.17 -12.43
N ALA A 171 -12.00 7.48 -12.28
CA ALA A 171 -13.11 8.31 -12.80
C ALA A 171 -13.01 8.58 -14.30
N LYS A 172 -11.86 8.29 -14.92
CA LYS A 172 -11.59 8.51 -16.36
C LYS A 172 -11.76 7.24 -17.20
N ASN A 173 -11.86 6.08 -16.54
CA ASN A 173 -12.04 4.74 -17.11
C ASN A 173 -13.42 4.17 -16.76
#